data_424032f5f1203176ef209eef143e4db8
#
_entry.id   424032f5f1203176ef209eef143e4db8
#
_cell.length_a   1.000
_cell.length_b   1.000
_cell.length_c   1.000
_cell.angle_alpha   90.00
_cell.angle_beta   90.00
_cell.angle_gamma   90.00
#
_symmetry.space_group_name_H-M   'P 1'
#
loop_
_entity.id
_entity.type
_entity.pdbx_description
1 polymer ?
#
loop_
_entity_poly.entity_id
_entity_poly.type
_entity_poly.pdbx_seq_one_letter_code
_entity_poly.pdbx_strand_id
1 'polypeptide(L)'
;ISLDKAFMRPLDFDLSGADSFVIPDYSGENRFSWADMSGNLLHKSDCIPITDEKQLKESAPAVAQGWRSFISFSPDKKLLVTVTQLGDVLDIYNMENGRHINYKGEDGEPEFHVTSEGYGIPAGRMCYYDVQVTEHYIYAIYDGRKFSDIMKEKEYKQGAKQLRVFDFDGKLRKEYMLDRPVTGIYVDEAGHCLWATDVNTDNQIVK
;
A
#
# COMPACT_ATOMS: atom_id res chain seq x y z
N ILE A 1 11.05 -13.47 -13.74
CA ILE A 1 9.65 -13.88 -14.05
C ILE A 1 9.10 -12.84 -15.02
N SER A 2 8.50 -13.29 -16.11
CA SER A 2 7.77 -12.42 -17.04
C SER A 2 6.30 -12.49 -16.67
N LEU A 3 5.73 -11.37 -16.24
CA LEU A 3 4.31 -11.31 -15.91
C LEU A 3 3.44 -11.33 -17.17
N ASP A 4 2.25 -11.95 -17.08
CA ASP A 4 1.21 -11.88 -18.09
C ASP A 4 0.88 -10.40 -18.40
N LYS A 5 0.48 -10.13 -19.65
CA LYS A 5 0.08 -8.79 -20.10
C LYS A 5 -1.16 -8.24 -19.36
N ALA A 6 -1.90 -9.09 -18.68
CA ALA A 6 -3.01 -8.69 -17.83
C ALA A 6 -2.58 -7.91 -16.58
N PHE A 7 -1.31 -8.01 -16.18
CA PHE A 7 -0.78 -7.24 -15.04
C PHE A 7 -0.31 -5.87 -15.51
N MET A 8 -0.85 -4.84 -14.88
CA MET A 8 -0.31 -3.49 -14.99
C MET A 8 0.80 -3.32 -13.94
N ARG A 9 1.84 -2.57 -14.26
CA ARG A 9 3.05 -2.34 -13.45
C ARG A 9 2.73 -2.24 -11.95
N PRO A 10 2.85 -3.32 -11.17
CA PRO A 10 2.57 -3.29 -9.74
C PRO A 10 3.61 -2.45 -9.00
N LEU A 11 3.19 -1.84 -7.88
CA LEU A 11 4.13 -1.22 -6.94
C LEU A 11 4.82 -2.27 -6.10
N ASP A 12 4.10 -3.34 -5.80
CA ASP A 12 4.49 -4.31 -4.80
C ASP A 12 3.92 -5.70 -5.10
N PHE A 13 4.43 -6.71 -4.43
CA PHE A 13 3.91 -8.08 -4.44
C PHE A 13 4.35 -8.81 -3.16
N ASP A 14 3.60 -9.81 -2.75
CA ASP A 14 4.01 -10.72 -1.67
C ASP A 14 3.68 -12.16 -2.02
N LEU A 15 4.45 -13.10 -1.47
CA LEU A 15 4.25 -14.53 -1.63
C LEU A 15 3.06 -14.97 -0.80
N SER A 16 2.06 -15.54 -1.45
CA SER A 16 0.88 -16.12 -0.77
C SER A 16 1.11 -17.57 -0.32
N GLY A 17 2.17 -18.18 -0.81
CA GLY A 17 2.59 -19.56 -0.50
C GLY A 17 3.85 -19.92 -1.27
N ALA A 18 4.11 -21.23 -1.40
CA ALA A 18 5.29 -21.71 -2.12
C ALA A 18 5.20 -21.53 -3.65
N ASP A 19 3.96 -21.54 -4.19
CA ASP A 19 3.73 -21.67 -5.64
C ASP A 19 2.99 -20.47 -6.23
N SER A 20 2.69 -19.43 -5.45
CA SER A 20 1.92 -18.29 -5.89
C SER A 20 2.26 -17.02 -5.14
N PHE A 21 1.92 -15.88 -5.77
CA PHE A 21 2.04 -14.56 -5.19
C PHE A 21 0.83 -13.69 -5.53
N VAL A 22 0.63 -12.66 -4.74
CA VAL A 22 -0.44 -11.68 -4.91
C VAL A 22 0.16 -10.33 -5.31
N ILE A 23 -0.56 -9.62 -6.16
CA ILE A 23 -0.22 -8.29 -6.66
C ILE A 23 -1.46 -7.41 -6.49
N PRO A 24 -1.36 -6.16 -6.01
CA PRO A 24 -2.45 -5.20 -6.12
C PRO A 24 -2.84 -4.99 -7.59
N ASP A 25 -4.13 -5.08 -7.88
CA ASP A 25 -4.63 -4.91 -9.25
C ASP A 25 -4.88 -3.43 -9.57
N TYR A 26 -4.35 -2.96 -10.69
CA TYR A 26 -4.53 -1.58 -11.16
C TYR A 26 -5.29 -1.48 -12.48
N SER A 27 -5.90 -2.59 -12.93
CA SER A 27 -6.53 -2.69 -14.24
C SER A 27 -8.03 -2.42 -14.24
N GLY A 28 -8.69 -2.53 -13.10
CA GLY A 28 -10.15 -2.46 -13.01
C GLY A 28 -10.67 -2.41 -11.59
N GLU A 29 -11.83 -2.98 -11.36
CA GLU A 29 -12.54 -2.94 -10.08
C GLU A 29 -11.97 -3.89 -9.01
N ASN A 30 -11.18 -4.87 -9.42
CA ASN A 30 -10.60 -5.84 -8.49
C ASN A 30 -9.47 -5.22 -7.66
N ARG A 31 -9.31 -5.70 -6.44
CA ARG A 31 -8.26 -5.26 -5.52
C ARG A 31 -6.97 -6.01 -5.73
N PHE A 32 -7.04 -7.30 -6.06
CA PHE A 32 -5.90 -8.20 -6.18
C PHE A 32 -5.93 -9.04 -7.44
N SER A 33 -4.74 -9.28 -7.98
CA SER A 33 -4.44 -10.30 -8.98
C SER A 33 -3.50 -11.34 -8.37
N TRP A 34 -3.84 -12.63 -8.54
CA TRP A 34 -3.08 -13.76 -8.06
C TRP A 34 -2.35 -14.40 -9.22
N ALA A 35 -1.09 -14.71 -9.05
CA ALA A 35 -0.25 -15.29 -10.09
C ALA A 35 0.51 -16.52 -9.59
N ASP A 36 0.81 -17.44 -10.50
CA ASP A 36 1.73 -18.53 -10.25
C ASP A 36 3.21 -18.06 -10.34
N MET A 37 4.14 -18.91 -9.93
CA MET A 37 5.58 -18.59 -9.97
C MET A 37 6.15 -18.46 -11.40
N SER A 38 5.36 -18.77 -12.43
CA SER A 38 5.70 -18.50 -13.82
C SER A 38 5.22 -17.14 -14.31
N GLY A 39 4.40 -16.44 -13.51
CA GLY A 39 3.84 -15.12 -13.80
C GLY A 39 2.51 -15.16 -14.55
N ASN A 40 1.86 -16.34 -14.64
CA ASN A 40 0.53 -16.44 -15.22
C ASN A 40 -0.55 -16.00 -14.23
N LEU A 41 -1.55 -15.27 -14.73
CA LEU A 41 -2.70 -14.89 -13.92
C LEU A 41 -3.53 -16.14 -13.55
N LEU A 42 -3.72 -16.36 -12.25
CA LEU A 42 -4.59 -17.42 -11.73
C LEU A 42 -6.03 -16.94 -11.59
N HIS A 43 -6.24 -15.87 -10.86
CA HIS A 43 -7.56 -15.25 -10.67
C HIS A 43 -7.40 -13.82 -10.15
N LYS A 44 -8.51 -13.09 -10.11
CA LYS A 44 -8.63 -11.79 -9.44
C LYS A 44 -9.63 -11.90 -8.31
N SER A 45 -9.41 -11.15 -7.24
CA SER A 45 -10.28 -11.18 -6.07
C SER A 45 -10.53 -9.80 -5.49
N ASP A 46 -11.55 -9.73 -4.65
CA ASP A 46 -12.01 -8.57 -3.90
C ASP A 46 -12.28 -7.35 -4.80
N CYS A 47 -13.10 -6.45 -4.30
CA CYS A 47 -13.34 -5.17 -4.95
C CYS A 47 -12.57 -4.07 -4.22
N ILE A 48 -12.24 -3.00 -4.92
CA ILE A 48 -11.70 -1.78 -4.32
C ILE A 48 -12.72 -1.23 -3.33
N PRO A 49 -12.38 -1.05 -2.03
CA PRO A 49 -13.34 -0.68 -0.99
C PRO A 49 -13.63 0.83 -0.95
N ILE A 50 -13.88 1.41 -2.11
CA ILE A 50 -14.21 2.84 -2.26
C ILE A 50 -15.61 3.12 -1.73
N THR A 51 -15.79 4.25 -1.06
CA THR A 51 -17.11 4.67 -0.54
C THR A 51 -18.07 5.04 -1.66
N ASP A 52 -17.60 5.71 -2.70
CA ASP A 52 -18.40 6.07 -3.87
C ASP A 52 -18.35 4.98 -4.95
N GLU A 53 -19.18 3.95 -4.80
CA GLU A 53 -19.30 2.86 -5.79
C GLU A 53 -19.67 3.34 -7.20
N LYS A 54 -20.33 4.51 -7.34
CA LYS A 54 -20.66 5.07 -8.64
C LYS A 54 -19.39 5.43 -9.40
N GLN A 55 -18.43 6.03 -8.71
CA GLN A 55 -17.12 6.37 -9.28
C GLN A 55 -16.37 5.12 -9.77
N LEU A 56 -16.42 4.03 -9.03
CA LEU A 56 -15.83 2.76 -9.43
C LEU A 56 -16.47 2.23 -10.71
N LYS A 57 -17.81 2.24 -10.81
CA LYS A 57 -18.56 1.77 -11.98
C LYS A 57 -18.30 2.61 -13.24
N GLU A 58 -18.14 3.91 -13.09
CA GLU A 58 -17.91 4.84 -14.20
C GLU A 58 -16.47 4.87 -14.68
N SER A 59 -15.52 4.54 -13.80
CA SER A 59 -14.09 4.77 -14.08
C SER A 59 -13.15 3.82 -13.36
N ALA A 60 -13.47 2.53 -13.30
CA ALA A 60 -12.69 1.53 -12.59
C ALA A 60 -11.17 1.59 -12.81
N PRO A 61 -10.62 1.74 -14.03
CA PRO A 61 -9.18 1.82 -14.21
C PRO A 61 -8.53 3.05 -13.56
N ALA A 62 -9.22 4.20 -13.56
CA ALA A 62 -8.71 5.41 -12.92
C ALA A 62 -8.76 5.29 -11.39
N VAL A 63 -9.86 4.74 -10.85
CA VAL A 63 -9.99 4.44 -9.43
C VAL A 63 -8.89 3.48 -8.99
N ALA A 64 -8.67 2.39 -9.73
CA ALA A 64 -7.61 1.42 -9.44
C ALA A 64 -6.21 2.07 -9.38
N GLN A 65 -5.90 3.02 -10.27
CA GLN A 65 -4.65 3.77 -10.22
C GLN A 65 -4.52 4.65 -8.96
N GLY A 66 -5.60 5.25 -8.49
CA GLY A 66 -5.62 6.01 -7.24
C GLY A 66 -5.47 5.11 -6.01
N TRP A 67 -5.97 3.89 -6.08
CA TRP A 67 -5.92 2.89 -5.02
C TRP A 67 -4.66 2.00 -5.04
N ARG A 68 -3.62 2.44 -5.73
CA ARG A 68 -2.32 1.75 -5.72
C ARG A 68 -1.83 1.54 -4.30
N SER A 69 -1.32 0.34 -4.02
CA SER A 69 -1.06 -0.08 -2.64
C SER A 69 0.23 -0.87 -2.51
N PHE A 70 0.80 -0.80 -1.31
CA PHE A 70 1.78 -1.75 -0.80
C PHE A 70 1.05 -2.84 -0.05
N ILE A 71 1.60 -4.04 -0.01
CA ILE A 71 0.98 -5.21 0.59
C ILE A 71 1.96 -6.01 1.43
N SER A 72 1.44 -6.71 2.43
CA SER A 72 2.23 -7.67 3.21
C SER A 72 1.32 -8.75 3.78
N PHE A 73 1.74 -10.00 3.70
CA PHE A 73 1.12 -11.09 4.45
C PHE A 73 1.68 -11.16 5.87
N SER A 74 0.83 -11.61 6.82
CA SER A 74 1.32 -12.10 8.09
C SER A 74 2.24 -13.31 7.89
N PRO A 75 3.18 -13.60 8.83
CA PRO A 75 4.09 -14.73 8.70
C PRO A 75 3.38 -16.08 8.49
N ASP A 76 2.22 -16.27 9.10
CA ASP A 76 1.37 -17.46 8.97
C ASP A 76 0.45 -17.45 7.73
N LYS A 77 0.53 -16.40 6.90
CA LYS A 77 -0.25 -16.18 5.66
C LYS A 77 -1.77 -16.09 5.85
N LYS A 78 -2.24 -15.88 7.08
CA LYS A 78 -3.68 -15.76 7.36
C LYS A 78 -4.24 -14.38 7.15
N LEU A 79 -3.42 -13.34 7.27
CA LEU A 79 -3.80 -11.96 7.03
C LEU A 79 -3.05 -11.41 5.83
N LEU A 80 -3.77 -10.81 4.89
CA LEU A 80 -3.21 -9.95 3.85
C LEU A 80 -3.56 -8.51 4.21
N VAL A 81 -2.53 -7.68 4.36
CA VAL A 81 -2.69 -6.26 4.68
C VAL A 81 -2.29 -5.42 3.49
N THR A 82 -3.05 -4.36 3.23
CA THR A 82 -2.67 -3.35 2.24
C THR A 82 -2.69 -1.96 2.85
N VAL A 83 -1.80 -1.10 2.37
CA VAL A 83 -1.83 0.34 2.63
C VAL A 83 -1.83 1.10 1.32
N THR A 84 -2.74 2.07 1.19
CA THR A 84 -2.96 2.77 -0.07
C THR A 84 -1.98 3.93 -0.22
N GLN A 85 -1.23 3.97 -1.33
CA GLN A 85 -0.19 4.98 -1.57
C GLN A 85 -0.74 6.40 -1.57
N LEU A 86 -1.93 6.61 -2.15
CA LEU A 86 -2.51 7.93 -2.40
C LEU A 86 -3.72 8.24 -1.50
N GLY A 87 -3.93 7.45 -0.45
CA GLY A 87 -5.00 7.60 0.52
C GLY A 87 -4.59 7.06 1.89
N ASP A 88 -5.14 7.64 2.95
CA ASP A 88 -4.92 7.17 4.33
C ASP A 88 -5.85 5.99 4.63
N VAL A 89 -5.61 4.89 3.92
CA VAL A 89 -6.42 3.67 4.01
C VAL A 89 -5.52 2.48 4.26
N LEU A 90 -5.91 1.68 5.26
CA LEU A 90 -5.32 0.38 5.56
C LEU A 90 -6.42 -0.67 5.55
N ASP A 91 -6.23 -1.73 4.79
CA ASP A 91 -7.15 -2.87 4.70
C ASP A 91 -6.50 -4.13 5.27
N ILE A 92 -7.26 -4.90 6.03
CA ILE A 92 -6.85 -6.20 6.56
C ILE A 92 -7.85 -7.24 6.07
N TYR A 93 -7.38 -8.18 5.28
CA TYR A 93 -8.17 -9.30 4.76
C TYR A 93 -7.77 -10.58 5.50
N ASN A 94 -8.72 -11.21 6.18
CA ASN A 94 -8.50 -12.52 6.78
C ASN A 94 -8.77 -13.60 5.72
N MET A 95 -7.72 -14.30 5.32
CA MET A 95 -7.73 -15.27 4.23
C MET A 95 -8.42 -16.59 4.59
N GLU A 96 -8.65 -16.85 5.90
CA GLU A 96 -9.32 -18.08 6.37
C GLU A 96 -10.84 -17.93 6.40
N ASN A 97 -11.36 -16.76 6.81
CA ASN A 97 -12.79 -16.57 7.04
C ASN A 97 -13.42 -15.44 6.21
N GLY A 98 -12.63 -14.76 5.38
CA GLY A 98 -13.10 -13.69 4.51
C GLY A 98 -13.47 -12.37 5.24
N ARG A 99 -13.14 -12.24 6.53
CA ARG A 99 -13.38 -10.98 7.25
C ARG A 99 -12.48 -9.89 6.66
N HIS A 100 -13.07 -8.75 6.35
CA HIS A 100 -12.38 -7.54 5.89
C HIS A 100 -12.53 -6.42 6.91
N ILE A 101 -11.44 -5.76 7.26
CA ILE A 101 -11.40 -4.55 8.08
C ILE A 101 -10.83 -3.45 7.22
N ASN A 102 -11.53 -2.33 7.12
CA ASN A 102 -11.10 -1.13 6.42
C ASN A 102 -10.91 0.00 7.43
N TYR A 103 -9.67 0.40 7.66
CA TYR A 103 -9.33 1.61 8.41
C TYR A 103 -9.20 2.78 7.44
N LYS A 104 -9.85 3.90 7.78
CA LYS A 104 -9.71 5.18 7.09
C LYS A 104 -9.24 6.21 8.11
N GLY A 105 -8.02 6.73 7.89
CA GLY A 105 -7.46 7.79 8.71
C GLY A 105 -8.04 9.16 8.35
N GLU A 106 -7.45 10.20 8.94
CA GLU A 106 -7.93 11.59 8.78
C GLU A 106 -7.81 12.11 7.35
N ASP A 107 -6.80 11.64 6.60
CA ASP A 107 -6.56 12.06 5.22
C ASP A 107 -7.46 11.33 4.20
N GLY A 108 -8.20 10.30 4.63
CA GLY A 108 -9.27 9.66 3.87
C GLY A 108 -8.83 8.86 2.65
N GLU A 109 -9.81 8.59 1.78
CA GLU A 109 -9.61 7.86 0.53
C GLU A 109 -8.84 8.70 -0.52
N PRO A 110 -8.27 8.06 -1.56
CA PRO A 110 -7.68 8.79 -2.70
C PRO A 110 -8.66 9.79 -3.30
N GLU A 111 -8.19 11.01 -3.54
CA GLU A 111 -9.00 12.08 -4.15
C GLU A 111 -8.89 12.03 -5.67
N PHE A 112 -10.03 12.11 -6.35
CA PHE A 112 -10.11 12.12 -7.81
C PHE A 112 -10.76 13.40 -8.31
N HIS A 113 -10.14 14.00 -9.33
CA HIS A 113 -10.72 15.08 -10.10
C HIS A 113 -10.94 14.62 -11.54
N VAL A 114 -12.15 14.84 -12.04
CA VAL A 114 -12.50 14.58 -13.44
C VAL A 114 -12.17 15.83 -14.25
N THR A 115 -11.32 15.67 -15.25
CA THR A 115 -10.99 16.71 -16.23
C THR A 115 -11.48 16.31 -17.62
N SER A 116 -11.43 17.22 -18.59
CA SER A 116 -11.71 16.93 -20.01
C SER A 116 -10.73 15.89 -20.60
N GLU A 117 -9.57 15.71 -19.97
CA GLU A 117 -8.52 14.76 -20.39
C GLU A 117 -8.61 13.42 -19.64
N GLY A 118 -9.58 13.28 -18.74
CA GLY A 118 -9.79 12.09 -17.91
C GLY A 118 -9.58 12.33 -16.41
N TYR A 119 -9.38 11.24 -15.67
CA TYR A 119 -9.17 11.30 -14.23
C TYR A 119 -7.74 11.70 -13.89
N GLY A 120 -7.60 12.60 -12.92
CA GLY A 120 -6.34 13.00 -12.33
C GLY A 120 -6.45 13.09 -10.80
N ILE A 121 -5.31 13.18 -10.12
CA ILE A 121 -5.25 13.35 -8.65
C ILE A 121 -4.45 14.63 -8.33
N PRO A 122 -4.82 15.80 -8.85
CA PRO A 122 -4.00 17.00 -8.69
C PRO A 122 -3.98 17.56 -7.27
N ALA A 123 -4.98 17.22 -6.46
CA ALA A 123 -5.07 17.63 -5.05
C ALA A 123 -4.72 16.48 -4.09
N GLY A 124 -4.27 15.34 -4.62
CA GLY A 124 -3.99 14.14 -3.84
C GLY A 124 -2.82 14.28 -2.87
N ARG A 125 -2.68 13.26 -2.07
CA ARG A 125 -1.63 13.14 -1.05
C ARG A 125 -0.75 11.93 -1.35
N MET A 126 0.49 11.99 -0.87
CA MET A 126 1.31 10.81 -0.67
C MET A 126 1.05 10.31 0.75
N CYS A 127 0.49 9.12 0.89
CA CYS A 127 0.16 8.59 2.21
C CYS A 127 1.12 7.48 2.63
N TYR A 128 1.08 6.31 2.01
CA TYR A 128 1.94 5.23 2.45
C TYR A 128 3.05 4.91 1.45
N TYR A 129 4.19 4.45 1.98
CA TYR A 129 5.37 4.05 1.20
C TYR A 129 5.70 2.58 1.35
N ASP A 130 5.29 1.94 2.43
CA ASP A 130 5.54 0.52 2.69
C ASP A 130 4.70 0.01 3.87
N VAL A 131 4.53 -1.31 3.94
CA VAL A 131 3.87 -2.01 5.04
C VAL A 131 4.54 -3.36 5.31
N GLN A 132 4.69 -3.70 6.58
CA GLN A 132 5.10 -5.04 7.01
C GLN A 132 4.17 -5.55 8.09
N VAL A 133 3.73 -6.79 7.94
CA VAL A 133 2.99 -7.53 8.97
C VAL A 133 3.96 -8.46 9.69
N THR A 134 4.00 -8.36 11.01
CA THR A 134 4.78 -9.22 11.89
C THR A 134 3.88 -10.21 12.63
N GLU A 135 4.40 -10.90 13.65
CA GLU A 135 3.58 -11.80 14.48
C GLU A 135 2.58 -11.04 15.36
N HIS A 136 2.84 -9.77 15.70
CA HIS A 136 2.07 -9.04 16.71
C HIS A 136 1.42 -7.76 16.18
N TYR A 137 2.01 -7.11 15.16
CA TYR A 137 1.59 -5.80 14.69
C TYR A 137 1.72 -5.64 13.19
N ILE A 138 1.10 -4.57 12.70
CA ILE A 138 1.26 -4.06 11.34
C ILE A 138 2.04 -2.75 11.44
N TYR A 139 3.14 -2.65 10.71
CA TYR A 139 4.00 -1.47 10.63
C TYR A 139 3.88 -0.84 9.26
N ALA A 140 3.63 0.46 9.19
CA ALA A 140 3.46 1.17 7.93
C ALA A 140 4.17 2.53 7.94
N ILE A 141 4.87 2.84 6.85
CA ILE A 141 5.52 4.15 6.66
C ILE A 141 4.53 5.12 6.05
N TYR A 142 4.26 6.23 6.74
CA TYR A 142 3.24 7.20 6.39
C TYR A 142 3.81 8.61 6.22
N ASP A 143 3.33 9.32 5.19
CA ASP A 143 3.71 10.71 4.88
C ASP A 143 2.57 11.71 5.18
N GLY A 144 1.43 11.60 4.50
CA GLY A 144 0.28 12.48 4.62
C GLY A 144 0.41 13.84 3.90
N ARG A 145 1.56 14.16 3.29
CA ARG A 145 1.78 15.46 2.60
C ARG A 145 1.01 15.53 1.28
N LYS A 146 0.44 16.70 1.01
CA LYS A 146 -0.17 16.99 -0.30
C LYS A 146 0.89 17.10 -1.39
N PHE A 147 0.59 16.61 -2.58
CA PHE A 147 1.49 16.78 -3.73
C PHE A 147 1.83 18.25 -4.00
N SER A 148 0.86 19.15 -3.81
CA SER A 148 1.09 20.59 -3.97
C SER A 148 2.14 21.15 -3.01
N ASP A 149 2.32 20.55 -1.85
CA ASP A 149 3.31 20.98 -0.86
C ASP A 149 4.66 20.33 -1.13
N ILE A 150 4.66 19.05 -1.47
CA ILE A 150 5.87 18.33 -1.92
C ILE A 150 6.53 19.07 -3.11
N MET A 151 5.74 19.50 -4.09
CA MET A 151 6.25 20.22 -5.28
C MET A 151 6.88 21.60 -4.97
N LYS A 152 6.57 22.18 -3.82
CA LYS A 152 7.17 23.47 -3.38
C LYS A 152 8.48 23.29 -2.61
N GLU A 153 8.81 22.08 -2.21
CA GLU A 153 10.03 21.81 -1.48
C GLU A 153 11.26 21.98 -2.38
N LYS A 154 12.20 22.83 -1.97
CA LYS A 154 13.45 23.08 -2.74
C LYS A 154 14.38 21.88 -2.77
N GLU A 155 14.36 21.08 -1.71
CA GLU A 155 15.19 19.88 -1.54
C GLU A 155 14.23 18.73 -1.17
N TYR A 156 13.49 18.24 -2.17
CA TYR A 156 12.61 17.11 -1.96
C TYR A 156 13.41 15.85 -1.62
N LYS A 157 13.05 15.25 -0.49
CA LYS A 157 13.55 13.93 -0.10
C LYS A 157 12.41 12.92 -0.23
N GLN A 158 12.66 11.88 -0.99
CA GLN A 158 11.70 10.79 -1.18
C GLN A 158 11.57 9.97 0.10
N GLY A 159 10.35 9.51 0.41
CA GLY A 159 10.05 8.73 1.59
C GLY A 159 9.34 9.54 2.67
N ALA A 160 9.05 8.88 3.77
CA ALA A 160 8.36 9.45 4.92
C ALA A 160 9.08 9.19 6.24
N LYS A 161 8.75 9.98 7.26
CA LYS A 161 9.37 9.90 8.58
C LYS A 161 8.45 9.32 9.66
N GLN A 162 7.18 9.14 9.38
CA GLN A 162 6.25 8.61 10.36
C GLN A 162 6.09 7.10 10.20
N LEU A 163 6.36 6.36 11.26
CA LEU A 163 6.07 4.94 11.37
C LEU A 163 4.81 4.76 12.20
N ARG A 164 3.76 4.25 11.60
CA ARG A 164 2.50 3.89 12.25
C ARG A 164 2.47 2.41 12.58
N VAL A 165 1.96 2.10 13.78
CA VAL A 165 1.84 0.71 14.27
C VAL A 165 0.38 0.43 14.58
N PHE A 166 -0.20 -0.55 13.89
CA PHE A 166 -1.58 -0.98 14.07
C PHE A 166 -1.64 -2.38 14.66
N ASP A 167 -2.73 -2.68 15.37
CA ASP A 167 -3.08 -4.06 15.71
C ASP A 167 -3.87 -4.72 14.57
N PHE A 168 -4.17 -6.01 14.71
CA PHE A 168 -4.93 -6.78 13.72
C PHE A 168 -6.44 -6.49 13.70
N ASP A 169 -6.93 -5.62 14.56
CA ASP A 169 -8.26 -5.04 14.48
C ASP A 169 -8.28 -3.69 13.73
N GLY A 170 -7.14 -3.29 13.17
CA GLY A 170 -6.99 -2.05 12.41
C GLY A 170 -6.89 -0.80 13.29
N LYS A 171 -6.67 -0.94 14.60
CA LYS A 171 -6.55 0.19 15.51
C LYS A 171 -5.11 0.69 15.54
N LEU A 172 -4.93 1.98 15.28
CA LEU A 172 -3.64 2.66 15.46
C LEU A 172 -3.24 2.64 16.95
N ARG A 173 -2.10 2.03 17.24
CA ARG A 173 -1.57 1.83 18.59
C ARG A 173 -0.48 2.80 18.95
N LYS A 174 0.42 3.06 17.99
CA LYS A 174 1.58 3.95 18.19
C LYS A 174 1.96 4.63 16.90
N GLU A 175 2.59 5.78 17.04
CA GLU A 175 3.27 6.50 15.99
C GLU A 175 4.67 6.87 16.45
N TYR A 176 5.66 6.66 15.58
CA TYR A 176 7.04 7.04 15.82
C TYR A 176 7.49 8.01 14.73
N MET A 177 8.32 8.99 15.13
CA MET A 177 8.98 9.87 14.20
C MET A 177 10.41 9.41 13.98
N LEU A 178 10.73 9.03 12.76
CA LEU A 178 12.07 8.62 12.36
C LEU A 178 12.97 9.85 12.15
N ASP A 179 14.26 9.68 12.33
CA ASP A 179 15.26 10.75 12.16
C ASP A 179 15.42 11.17 10.69
N ARG A 180 15.08 10.30 9.75
CA ARG A 180 15.19 10.50 8.31
C ARG A 180 14.00 9.93 7.53
N PRO A 181 13.75 10.41 6.29
CA PRO A 181 12.72 9.81 5.43
C PRO A 181 13.21 8.47 4.88
N VAL A 182 12.31 7.48 4.90
CA VAL A 182 12.55 6.13 4.39
C VAL A 182 11.43 5.69 3.44
N THR A 183 11.75 4.77 2.53
CA THR A 183 10.81 4.28 1.52
C THR A 183 10.43 2.83 1.69
N GLY A 184 11.14 2.10 2.53
CA GLY A 184 10.87 0.69 2.82
C GLY A 184 11.36 0.34 4.22
N ILE A 185 10.77 -0.69 4.83
CA ILE A 185 11.08 -1.14 6.18
C ILE A 185 11.21 -2.65 6.29
N TYR A 186 12.03 -3.07 7.23
CA TYR A 186 12.03 -4.42 7.77
C TYR A 186 12.13 -4.34 9.29
N VAL A 187 11.08 -4.81 9.97
CA VAL A 187 10.98 -4.85 11.43
C VAL A 187 11.36 -6.24 11.93
N ASP A 188 12.39 -6.28 12.76
CA ASP A 188 12.77 -7.45 13.54
C ASP A 188 12.32 -7.25 14.99
N GLU A 189 11.12 -7.76 15.32
CA GLU A 189 10.58 -7.63 16.67
C GLU A 189 11.43 -8.36 17.72
N ALA A 190 12.00 -9.51 17.39
CA ALA A 190 12.83 -10.30 18.29
C ALA A 190 14.16 -9.59 18.57
N GLY A 191 14.75 -9.01 17.55
CA GLY A 191 16.00 -8.23 17.66
C GLY A 191 15.79 -6.78 18.13
N HIS A 192 14.55 -6.36 18.33
CA HIS A 192 14.17 -4.99 18.71
C HIS A 192 14.79 -3.93 17.79
N CYS A 193 14.79 -4.19 16.49
CA CYS A 193 15.36 -3.26 15.53
C CYS A 193 14.49 -3.08 14.29
N LEU A 194 14.66 -1.91 13.67
CA LEU A 194 14.09 -1.54 12.39
C LEU A 194 15.22 -1.31 11.39
N TRP A 195 15.17 -2.04 10.28
CA TRP A 195 15.97 -1.74 9.11
C TRP A 195 15.12 -0.97 8.10
N ALA A 196 15.70 0.02 7.45
CA ALA A 196 14.95 0.83 6.50
C ALA A 196 15.79 1.19 5.27
N THR A 197 15.11 1.58 4.19
CA THR A 197 15.75 2.07 2.98
C THR A 197 15.64 3.59 2.87
N ASP A 198 16.78 4.28 2.81
CA ASP A 198 16.88 5.72 2.55
C ASP A 198 17.47 5.93 1.15
N VAL A 199 16.62 6.18 0.17
CA VAL A 199 17.01 6.38 -1.23
C VAL A 199 17.67 7.74 -1.50
N ASN A 200 17.74 8.61 -0.49
CA ASN A 200 18.32 9.96 -0.61
C ASN A 200 19.82 10.01 -0.29
N THR A 201 20.42 8.88 0.09
CA THR A 201 21.82 8.78 0.48
C THR A 201 22.52 7.62 -0.23
N ASP A 202 23.85 7.67 -0.30
CA ASP A 202 24.66 6.58 -0.87
C ASP A 202 24.59 5.30 -0.02
N ASN A 203 24.41 5.44 1.30
CA ASN A 203 24.17 4.33 2.22
C ASN A 203 22.67 4.10 2.37
N GLN A 204 22.10 3.36 1.44
CA GLN A 204 20.65 3.19 1.34
C GLN A 204 20.02 2.33 2.45
N ILE A 205 20.79 1.46 3.11
CA ILE A 205 20.28 0.63 4.22
C ILE A 205 20.71 1.24 5.53
N VAL A 206 19.75 1.54 6.38
CA VAL A 206 19.92 2.16 7.70
C VAL A 206 19.24 1.32 8.79
N LYS A 207 19.74 1.45 10.04
CA LYS A 207 19.19 0.76 11.20
C LYS A 207 18.76 1.76 12.25
#